data_63a4471b61ce99305d75e348af54266f
#
_entry.id   63a4471b61ce99305d75e348af54266f
#
_cell.length_a   1.000
_cell.length_b   1.000
_cell.length_c   1.000
_cell.angle_alpha   90.00
_cell.angle_beta   90.00
_cell.angle_gamma   90.00
#
_symmetry.space_group_name_H-M   'P 1'
#
loop_
_entity.id
_entity.type
_entity.pdbx_description
1 polymer ?
#
loop_
_entity_poly.entity_id
_entity_poly.type
_entity_poly.pdbx_seq_one_letter_code
_entity_poly.pdbx_strand_id
1 'polypeptide(L)'
;MEWKNFTLIGLGLIGGSIAKAIKKAYPRAKISVLEKDQHSVEMAISEGIIEKGLQSIEEIPSDTELLFLCTPVEWNRIFLRELAPKLSSHTLLTDVGSTKRSIMEEAEALGLASRFCGGHPMAGSESSGYQASDYLLLENAYYLLTPGQGFPTESIEKMKSFLSSIGSIPFVMSPEEHDKSVACVSHLPHLIAASLVKLLKEEDEKGTMKKLAAGGFKDISRIASSSPIMWQQICLSNKEPILQMIAHYQDLLEEIKASIEKEEPQGIAELFRESGEYRNSMDSSAQGLIHSEYAISLHVQDHPGAISIISTILASNMVSIRNLGINHNREKGEGALQISFYTGEDCEMAKKLLHKYGFIF
;
A
#
# COMPACT_ATOMS: atom_id res chain seq x y z
N MET A 1 -24.82 6.61 7.67
CA MET A 1 -25.41 6.90 6.35
C MET A 1 -24.32 6.66 5.31
N GLU A 2 -24.53 5.73 4.39
CA GLU A 2 -23.53 5.31 3.39
C GLU A 2 -23.54 6.28 2.21
N TRP A 3 -22.36 6.55 1.63
CA TRP A 3 -22.26 7.26 0.35
C TRP A 3 -22.76 6.39 -0.78
N LYS A 4 -23.39 7.01 -1.79
CA LYS A 4 -23.98 6.32 -2.93
C LYS A 4 -23.44 6.81 -4.26
N ASN A 5 -23.00 8.06 -4.33
CA ASN A 5 -22.61 8.73 -5.58
C ASN A 5 -21.13 9.13 -5.49
N PHE A 6 -20.32 8.50 -6.30
CA PHE A 6 -18.87 8.71 -6.34
C PHE A 6 -18.44 9.26 -7.69
N THR A 7 -17.42 10.10 -7.66
CA THR A 7 -16.72 10.50 -8.89
C THR A 7 -15.24 10.25 -8.72
N LEU A 8 -14.59 9.66 -9.71
CA LEU A 8 -13.14 9.47 -9.72
C LEU A 8 -12.55 10.26 -10.91
N ILE A 9 -11.44 10.95 -10.66
CA ILE A 9 -10.61 11.56 -11.70
C ILE A 9 -9.33 10.75 -11.79
N GLY A 10 -9.21 9.99 -12.89
CA GLY A 10 -8.18 8.99 -13.10
C GLY A 10 -8.65 7.56 -12.82
N LEU A 11 -8.48 6.68 -13.81
CA LEU A 11 -8.86 5.26 -13.76
C LEU A 11 -7.66 4.35 -14.04
N GLY A 12 -6.52 4.68 -13.41
CA GLY A 12 -5.33 3.84 -13.43
C GLY A 12 -5.42 2.66 -12.45
N LEU A 13 -4.27 2.11 -12.05
CA LEU A 13 -4.18 1.02 -11.08
C LEU A 13 -4.96 1.30 -9.79
N ILE A 14 -4.70 2.43 -9.14
CA ILE A 14 -5.31 2.77 -7.85
C ILE A 14 -6.78 3.19 -8.02
N GLY A 15 -7.08 4.09 -8.95
CA GLY A 15 -8.47 4.53 -9.19
C GLY A 15 -9.37 3.39 -9.61
N GLY A 16 -8.88 2.49 -10.49
CA GLY A 16 -9.60 1.28 -10.89
C GLY A 16 -9.82 0.32 -9.71
N SER A 17 -8.81 0.13 -8.86
CA SER A 17 -8.92 -0.73 -7.67
C SER A 17 -9.93 -0.18 -6.66
N ILE A 18 -9.94 1.15 -6.45
CA ILE A 18 -10.94 1.81 -5.60
C ILE A 18 -12.34 1.63 -6.20
N ALA A 19 -12.53 1.87 -7.50
CA ALA A 19 -13.82 1.70 -8.16
C ALA A 19 -14.35 0.25 -8.03
N LYS A 20 -13.49 -0.75 -8.28
CA LYS A 20 -13.81 -2.17 -8.12
C LYS A 20 -14.14 -2.52 -6.66
N ALA A 21 -13.39 -2.01 -5.69
CA ALA A 21 -13.62 -2.23 -4.27
C ALA A 21 -14.94 -1.57 -3.80
N ILE A 22 -15.24 -0.36 -4.26
CA ILE A 22 -16.53 0.31 -4.01
C ILE A 22 -17.68 -0.55 -4.56
N LYS A 23 -17.58 -1.00 -5.80
CA LYS A 23 -18.65 -1.76 -6.44
C LYS A 23 -18.88 -3.13 -5.77
N LYS A 24 -17.80 -3.76 -5.28
CA LYS A 24 -17.87 -4.99 -4.49
C LYS A 24 -18.58 -4.77 -3.16
N ALA A 25 -18.20 -3.73 -2.40
CA ALA A 25 -18.79 -3.44 -1.09
C ALA A 25 -20.19 -2.84 -1.19
N TYR A 26 -20.42 -2.03 -2.21
CA TYR A 26 -21.64 -1.28 -2.47
C TYR A 26 -22.17 -1.50 -3.90
N PRO A 27 -22.80 -2.63 -4.22
CA PRO A 27 -23.22 -2.98 -5.60
C PRO A 27 -24.15 -1.93 -6.25
N ARG A 28 -24.85 -1.13 -5.43
CA ARG A 28 -25.79 -0.08 -5.90
C ARG A 28 -25.12 1.32 -5.97
N ALA A 29 -23.85 1.44 -5.61
CA ALA A 29 -23.13 2.70 -5.73
C ALA A 29 -23.05 3.13 -7.19
N LYS A 30 -23.27 4.42 -7.43
CA LYS A 30 -23.07 5.04 -8.75
C LYS A 30 -21.67 5.63 -8.81
N ILE A 31 -20.93 5.28 -9.84
CA ILE A 31 -19.56 5.72 -10.04
C ILE A 31 -19.45 6.37 -11.41
N SER A 32 -19.08 7.64 -11.43
CA SER A 32 -18.74 8.39 -12.65
C SER A 32 -17.22 8.60 -12.69
N VAL A 33 -16.62 8.56 -13.86
CA VAL A 33 -15.17 8.63 -14.00
C VAL A 33 -14.76 9.61 -15.08
N LEU A 34 -13.84 10.50 -14.76
CA LEU A 34 -13.11 11.30 -15.74
C LEU A 34 -11.75 10.65 -16.01
N GLU A 35 -11.57 10.07 -17.19
CA GLU A 35 -10.35 9.39 -17.61
C GLU A 35 -10.08 9.68 -19.09
N LYS A 36 -8.82 9.95 -19.42
CA LYS A 36 -8.40 10.24 -20.79
C LYS A 36 -8.32 9.00 -21.69
N ASP A 37 -8.03 7.83 -21.10
CA ASP A 37 -7.97 6.55 -21.81
C ASP A 37 -9.38 5.98 -21.97
N GLN A 38 -10.00 6.21 -23.14
CA GLN A 38 -11.34 5.75 -23.45
C GLN A 38 -11.48 4.23 -23.40
N HIS A 39 -10.41 3.49 -23.72
CA HIS A 39 -10.42 2.04 -23.65
C HIS A 39 -10.61 1.54 -22.19
N SER A 40 -9.92 2.14 -21.23
CA SER A 40 -10.13 1.86 -19.80
C SER A 40 -11.55 2.20 -19.35
N VAL A 41 -12.13 3.29 -19.85
CA VAL A 41 -13.53 3.67 -19.55
C VAL A 41 -14.51 2.63 -20.09
N GLU A 42 -14.36 2.23 -21.36
CA GLU A 42 -15.22 1.22 -22.01
C GLU A 42 -15.15 -0.12 -21.28
N MET A 43 -13.95 -0.56 -20.90
CA MET A 43 -13.77 -1.77 -20.12
C MET A 43 -14.51 -1.69 -18.78
N ALA A 44 -14.32 -0.61 -18.02
CA ALA A 44 -14.95 -0.45 -16.71
C ALA A 44 -16.49 -0.38 -16.81
N ILE A 45 -17.04 0.19 -17.88
CA ILE A 45 -18.49 0.17 -18.18
C ILE A 45 -18.95 -1.26 -18.48
N SER A 46 -18.22 -1.99 -19.34
CA SER A 46 -18.57 -3.36 -19.73
C SER A 46 -18.52 -4.34 -18.54
N GLU A 47 -17.61 -4.11 -17.59
CA GLU A 47 -17.51 -4.85 -16.34
C GLU A 47 -18.59 -4.44 -15.30
N GLY A 48 -19.37 -3.39 -15.57
CA GLY A 48 -20.38 -2.86 -14.63
C GLY A 48 -19.78 -2.17 -13.41
N ILE A 49 -18.53 -1.76 -13.49
CA ILE A 49 -17.83 -1.06 -12.39
C ILE A 49 -18.21 0.41 -12.33
N ILE A 50 -18.33 1.06 -13.48
CA ILE A 50 -18.75 2.46 -13.58
C ILE A 50 -20.02 2.58 -14.43
N GLU A 51 -20.82 3.61 -14.17
CA GLU A 51 -22.03 3.91 -14.96
C GLU A 51 -21.74 4.85 -16.10
N LYS A 52 -20.81 5.79 -15.92
CA LYS A 52 -20.58 6.85 -16.89
C LYS A 52 -19.10 7.27 -16.94
N GLY A 53 -18.56 7.35 -18.16
CA GLY A 53 -17.34 8.11 -18.47
C GLY A 53 -17.68 9.57 -18.72
N LEU A 54 -16.97 10.48 -18.06
CA LEU A 54 -17.10 11.93 -18.22
C LEU A 54 -16.06 12.43 -19.23
N GLN A 55 -16.41 13.44 -20.02
CA GLN A 55 -15.50 14.07 -20.97
C GLN A 55 -14.79 15.29 -20.38
N SER A 56 -15.39 15.90 -19.37
CA SER A 56 -14.83 17.08 -18.71
C SER A 56 -15.33 17.19 -17.26
N ILE A 57 -14.70 18.08 -16.48
CA ILE A 57 -15.10 18.35 -15.09
C ILE A 57 -16.49 18.99 -14.97
N GLU A 58 -16.98 19.64 -16.03
CA GLU A 58 -18.32 20.23 -16.11
C GLU A 58 -19.42 19.17 -16.08
N GLU A 59 -19.09 17.95 -16.44
CA GLU A 59 -20.05 16.82 -16.45
C GLU A 59 -20.12 16.08 -15.11
N ILE A 60 -19.35 16.50 -14.10
CA ILE A 60 -19.40 15.89 -12.78
C ILE A 60 -20.82 16.02 -12.21
N PRO A 61 -21.46 14.90 -11.82
CA PRO A 61 -22.81 14.93 -11.27
C PRO A 61 -22.91 15.82 -10.03
N SER A 62 -23.93 16.68 -10.01
CA SER A 62 -24.13 17.61 -8.89
C SER A 62 -24.47 16.92 -7.56
N ASP A 63 -24.88 15.66 -7.62
CA ASP A 63 -25.16 14.78 -6.48
C ASP A 63 -23.95 13.93 -6.05
N THR A 64 -22.75 14.20 -6.60
CA THR A 64 -21.51 13.57 -6.15
C THR A 64 -21.26 13.86 -4.67
N GLU A 65 -21.15 12.80 -3.87
CA GLU A 65 -20.95 12.91 -2.41
C GLU A 65 -19.46 12.83 -2.04
N LEU A 66 -18.69 11.94 -2.71
CA LEU A 66 -17.26 11.78 -2.51
C LEU A 66 -16.53 11.73 -3.87
N LEU A 67 -15.57 12.62 -4.03
CA LEU A 67 -14.74 12.71 -5.24
C LEU A 67 -13.30 12.33 -4.92
N PHE A 68 -12.76 11.38 -5.70
CA PHE A 68 -11.39 10.92 -5.61
C PHE A 68 -10.54 11.51 -6.73
N LEU A 69 -9.41 12.11 -6.38
CA LEU A 69 -8.35 12.49 -7.30
C LEU A 69 -7.33 11.36 -7.39
N CYS A 70 -7.39 10.56 -8.45
CA CYS A 70 -6.58 9.35 -8.66
C CYS A 70 -5.51 9.53 -9.75
N THR A 71 -5.13 10.76 -10.04
CA THR A 71 -4.07 11.08 -10.98
C THR A 71 -2.74 11.33 -10.25
N PRO A 72 -1.60 11.47 -10.93
CA PRO A 72 -0.36 11.86 -10.30
C PRO A 72 -0.48 13.18 -9.52
N VAL A 73 0.31 13.35 -8.44
CA VAL A 73 0.15 14.44 -7.46
C VAL A 73 0.04 15.84 -8.10
N GLU A 74 0.86 16.16 -9.09
CA GLU A 74 0.82 17.46 -9.76
C GLU A 74 -0.48 17.67 -10.56
N TRP A 75 -0.99 16.62 -11.19
CA TRP A 75 -2.29 16.69 -11.87
C TRP A 75 -3.46 16.80 -10.89
N ASN A 76 -3.38 16.13 -9.74
CA ASN A 76 -4.39 16.28 -8.68
C ASN A 76 -4.48 17.73 -8.21
N ARG A 77 -3.36 18.46 -8.10
CA ARG A 77 -3.36 19.88 -7.75
C ARG A 77 -4.01 20.75 -8.83
N ILE A 78 -3.75 20.46 -10.11
CA ILE A 78 -4.39 21.16 -11.23
C ILE A 78 -5.90 20.94 -11.19
N PHE A 79 -6.34 19.68 -11.09
CA PHE A 79 -7.76 19.37 -10.98
C PHE A 79 -8.41 20.01 -9.76
N LEU A 80 -7.73 20.07 -8.62
CA LEU A 80 -8.25 20.71 -7.42
C LEU A 80 -8.56 22.21 -7.66
N ARG A 81 -7.69 22.93 -8.38
CA ARG A 81 -7.92 24.33 -8.78
C ARG A 81 -9.13 24.48 -9.71
N GLU A 82 -9.24 23.61 -10.68
CA GLU A 82 -10.35 23.65 -11.64
C GLU A 82 -11.70 23.28 -11.02
N LEU A 83 -11.69 22.38 -10.04
CA LEU A 83 -12.86 21.90 -9.32
C LEU A 83 -13.37 22.91 -8.26
N ALA A 84 -12.46 23.64 -7.62
CA ALA A 84 -12.81 24.53 -6.50
C ALA A 84 -14.01 25.45 -6.75
N PRO A 85 -14.13 26.15 -7.92
CA PRO A 85 -15.25 27.03 -8.19
C PRO A 85 -16.53 26.31 -8.64
N LYS A 86 -16.48 25.00 -8.93
CA LYS A 86 -17.55 24.25 -9.63
C LYS A 86 -18.27 23.22 -8.77
N LEU A 87 -17.60 22.73 -7.74
CA LEU A 87 -18.15 21.64 -6.92
C LEU A 87 -19.26 22.09 -5.99
N SER A 88 -20.28 21.26 -5.84
CA SER A 88 -21.31 21.41 -4.82
C SER A 88 -20.69 21.49 -3.43
N SER A 89 -21.30 22.30 -2.55
CA SER A 89 -20.81 22.52 -1.18
C SER A 89 -20.82 21.25 -0.32
N HIS A 90 -21.63 20.27 -0.67
CA HIS A 90 -21.73 18.98 0.06
C HIS A 90 -20.73 17.92 -0.40
N THR A 91 -20.07 18.11 -1.56
CA THR A 91 -19.08 17.15 -2.08
C THR A 91 -17.84 17.17 -1.22
N LEU A 92 -17.47 16.02 -0.67
CA LEU A 92 -16.18 15.80 -0.03
C LEU A 92 -15.14 15.37 -1.06
N LEU A 93 -13.92 15.80 -0.83
CA LEU A 93 -12.78 15.57 -1.71
C LEU A 93 -11.72 14.73 -1.01
N THR A 94 -11.12 13.82 -1.74
CA THR A 94 -9.93 13.08 -1.32
C THR A 94 -9.02 12.83 -2.51
N ASP A 95 -7.76 12.51 -2.25
CA ASP A 95 -6.83 12.05 -3.28
C ASP A 95 -6.25 10.68 -2.92
N VAL A 96 -5.34 10.17 -3.76
CA VAL A 96 -4.63 8.92 -3.54
C VAL A 96 -3.10 9.07 -3.71
N GLY A 97 -2.62 10.28 -3.68
CA GLY A 97 -1.22 10.61 -3.94
C GLY A 97 -0.27 10.07 -2.88
N SER A 98 0.98 9.85 -3.27
CA SER A 98 2.03 9.34 -2.37
C SER A 98 2.63 10.40 -1.44
N THR A 99 2.27 11.67 -1.61
CA THR A 99 2.71 12.80 -0.79
C THR A 99 1.52 13.68 -0.44
N LYS A 100 1.51 14.31 0.74
CA LYS A 100 0.33 15.01 1.23
C LYS A 100 0.50 16.51 1.37
N ARG A 101 1.66 16.97 1.83
CA ARG A 101 1.84 18.37 2.19
C ARG A 101 1.43 19.32 1.06
N SER A 102 1.94 19.13 -0.14
CA SER A 102 1.71 20.06 -1.25
C SER A 102 0.24 20.15 -1.69
N ILE A 103 -0.50 19.03 -1.67
CA ILE A 103 -1.92 19.03 -2.04
C ILE A 103 -2.80 19.58 -0.91
N MET A 104 -2.42 19.39 0.35
CA MET A 104 -3.11 19.95 1.50
C MET A 104 -2.95 21.47 1.55
N GLU A 105 -1.74 22.00 1.31
CA GLU A 105 -1.48 23.45 1.18
C GLU A 105 -2.30 24.06 0.02
N GLU A 106 -2.42 23.35 -1.10
CA GLU A 106 -3.25 23.76 -2.24
C GLU A 106 -4.74 23.81 -1.86
N ALA A 107 -5.23 22.77 -1.17
CA ALA A 107 -6.61 22.71 -0.73
C ALA A 107 -6.94 23.85 0.26
N GLU A 108 -6.01 24.18 1.14
CA GLU A 108 -6.15 25.30 2.08
C GLU A 108 -6.18 26.65 1.34
N ALA A 109 -5.25 26.88 0.42
CA ALA A 109 -5.19 28.10 -0.38
C ALA A 109 -6.46 28.33 -1.23
N LEU A 110 -7.13 27.25 -1.62
CA LEU A 110 -8.40 27.30 -2.36
C LEU A 110 -9.64 27.34 -1.47
N GLY A 111 -9.49 27.39 -0.14
CA GLY A 111 -10.62 27.39 0.80
C GLY A 111 -11.38 26.05 0.86
N LEU A 112 -10.74 24.95 0.45
CA LEU A 112 -11.32 23.61 0.42
C LEU A 112 -10.96 22.76 1.65
N ALA A 113 -10.14 23.25 2.57
CA ALA A 113 -9.60 22.47 3.69
C ALA A 113 -10.70 21.75 4.51
N SER A 114 -11.85 22.41 4.75
CA SER A 114 -12.98 21.81 5.48
C SER A 114 -13.74 20.73 4.71
N ARG A 115 -13.41 20.52 3.42
CA ARG A 115 -14.03 19.50 2.54
C ARG A 115 -13.02 18.53 1.93
N PHE A 116 -11.73 18.75 2.15
CA PHE A 116 -10.65 17.95 1.60
C PHE A 116 -9.99 17.12 2.72
N CYS A 117 -9.97 15.81 2.52
CA CYS A 117 -9.20 14.90 3.34
C CYS A 117 -8.20 14.18 2.44
N GLY A 118 -6.92 14.49 2.56
CA GLY A 118 -5.89 13.79 1.79
C GLY A 118 -5.93 12.30 2.09
N GLY A 119 -5.70 11.50 1.07
CA GLY A 119 -5.69 10.06 1.14
C GLY A 119 -4.42 9.48 0.52
N HIS A 120 -3.96 8.36 1.06
CA HIS A 120 -2.84 7.61 0.48
C HIS A 120 -2.99 6.12 0.81
N PRO A 121 -3.47 5.29 -0.11
CA PRO A 121 -3.41 3.84 0.05
C PRO A 121 -1.94 3.38 -0.03
N MET A 122 -1.44 2.76 1.04
CA MET A 122 -0.09 2.17 1.09
C MET A 122 -0.08 0.85 0.31
N ALA A 123 -0.49 0.94 -0.95
CA ALA A 123 -0.65 -0.19 -1.86
C ALA A 123 -0.21 0.21 -3.27
N GLY A 124 0.36 -0.73 -4.00
CA GLY A 124 0.82 -0.50 -5.36
C GLY A 124 1.42 -1.76 -5.96
N SER A 125 1.69 -1.71 -7.24
CA SER A 125 2.45 -2.73 -7.95
C SER A 125 3.29 -2.09 -9.05
N GLU A 126 4.16 -2.88 -9.66
CA GLU A 126 4.96 -2.45 -10.82
C GLU A 126 4.10 -2.33 -12.09
N SER A 127 2.89 -2.88 -12.07
CA SER A 127 1.91 -2.79 -13.17
C SER A 127 1.17 -1.46 -13.14
N SER A 128 0.66 -1.03 -14.28
CA SER A 128 -0.06 0.23 -14.43
C SER A 128 -1.33 0.08 -15.27
N GLY A 129 -2.21 1.09 -15.20
CA GLY A 129 -3.45 1.13 -15.96
C GLY A 129 -4.61 0.37 -15.29
N TYR A 130 -5.80 0.52 -15.87
CA TYR A 130 -7.03 -0.09 -15.37
C TYR A 130 -6.99 -1.62 -15.42
N GLN A 131 -6.39 -2.20 -16.45
CA GLN A 131 -6.31 -3.66 -16.61
C GLN A 131 -5.55 -4.35 -15.46
N ALA A 132 -4.61 -3.65 -14.84
CA ALA A 132 -3.87 -4.15 -13.67
C ALA A 132 -4.60 -3.91 -12.35
N SER A 133 -5.73 -3.20 -12.35
CA SER A 133 -6.47 -2.88 -11.13
C SER A 133 -7.21 -4.11 -10.58
N ASP A 134 -7.17 -4.24 -9.26
CA ASP A 134 -7.89 -5.28 -8.53
C ASP A 134 -8.36 -4.72 -7.19
N TYR A 135 -9.59 -5.08 -6.76
CA TYR A 135 -10.10 -4.69 -5.45
C TYR A 135 -9.25 -5.26 -4.30
N LEU A 136 -8.59 -6.41 -4.52
CA LEU A 136 -7.69 -7.04 -3.55
C LEU A 136 -6.43 -6.19 -3.28
N LEU A 137 -6.07 -5.27 -4.17
CA LEU A 137 -4.93 -4.38 -3.96
C LEU A 137 -5.06 -3.53 -2.68
N LEU A 138 -6.29 -3.22 -2.29
CA LEU A 138 -6.59 -2.41 -1.11
C LEU A 138 -6.83 -3.26 0.14
N GLU A 139 -6.98 -4.57 0.01
CA GLU A 139 -7.33 -5.45 1.12
C GLU A 139 -6.17 -5.54 2.11
N ASN A 140 -6.44 -5.17 3.35
CA ASN A 140 -5.48 -5.07 4.47
C ASN A 140 -4.34 -4.07 4.27
N ALA A 141 -4.39 -3.24 3.22
CA ALA A 141 -3.47 -2.14 3.06
C ALA A 141 -3.82 -0.99 4.01
N TYR A 142 -2.83 -0.39 4.65
CA TYR A 142 -3.04 0.88 5.33
C TYR A 142 -3.51 1.93 4.33
N TYR A 143 -4.54 2.68 4.72
CA TYR A 143 -4.99 3.85 3.98
C TYR A 143 -4.83 5.07 4.87
N LEU A 144 -3.81 5.87 4.58
CA LEU A 144 -3.49 7.05 5.37
C LEU A 144 -4.46 8.18 5.03
N LEU A 145 -5.00 8.84 6.06
CA LEU A 145 -5.90 9.97 5.95
C LEU A 145 -5.27 11.19 6.61
N THR A 146 -5.28 12.30 5.89
CA THR A 146 -4.79 13.60 6.37
C THR A 146 -5.92 14.63 6.24
N PRO A 147 -6.80 14.76 7.24
CA PRO A 147 -7.91 15.71 7.19
C PRO A 147 -7.42 17.16 7.15
N GLY A 148 -8.02 17.98 6.29
CA GLY A 148 -7.75 19.41 6.24
C GLY A 148 -8.27 20.16 7.46
N GLN A 149 -7.82 21.40 7.62
CA GLN A 149 -8.27 22.22 8.73
C GLN A 149 -9.80 22.46 8.68
N GLY A 150 -10.48 22.14 9.77
CA GLY A 150 -11.95 22.26 9.85
C GLY A 150 -12.73 21.14 9.17
N PHE A 151 -12.05 20.08 8.68
CA PHE A 151 -12.74 18.90 8.16
C PHE A 151 -13.57 18.25 9.27
N PRO A 152 -14.88 17.97 9.07
CA PRO A 152 -15.77 17.54 10.15
C PRO A 152 -15.36 16.17 10.72
N THR A 153 -15.32 16.05 12.06
CA THR A 153 -14.98 14.78 12.74
C THR A 153 -15.91 13.64 12.32
N GLU A 154 -17.21 13.91 12.15
CA GLU A 154 -18.17 12.92 11.65
C GLU A 154 -17.79 12.41 10.26
N SER A 155 -17.29 13.30 9.38
CA SER A 155 -16.84 12.92 8.05
C SER A 155 -15.55 12.07 8.09
N ILE A 156 -14.65 12.31 9.08
CA ILE A 156 -13.48 11.45 9.30
C ILE A 156 -13.92 10.04 9.67
N GLU A 157 -14.82 9.89 10.62
CA GLU A 157 -15.33 8.57 11.04
C GLU A 157 -16.10 7.87 9.91
N LYS A 158 -16.84 8.63 9.11
CA LYS A 158 -17.50 8.12 7.91
C LYS A 158 -16.48 7.62 6.87
N MET A 159 -15.38 8.36 6.63
CA MET A 159 -14.31 7.92 5.74
C MET A 159 -13.60 6.67 6.27
N LYS A 160 -13.31 6.61 7.57
CA LYS A 160 -12.73 5.41 8.18
C LYS A 160 -13.61 4.18 7.98
N SER A 161 -14.89 4.30 8.31
CA SER A 161 -15.87 3.22 8.12
C SER A 161 -15.97 2.77 6.67
N PHE A 162 -16.02 3.73 5.73
CA PHE A 162 -16.04 3.45 4.30
C PHE A 162 -14.77 2.71 3.85
N LEU A 163 -13.57 3.19 4.22
CA LEU A 163 -12.31 2.56 3.84
C LEU A 163 -12.18 1.14 4.41
N SER A 164 -12.64 0.94 5.65
CA SER A 164 -12.70 -0.40 6.24
C SER A 164 -13.65 -1.32 5.46
N SER A 165 -14.78 -0.81 4.98
CA SER A 165 -15.74 -1.60 4.21
C SER A 165 -15.23 -2.02 2.83
N ILE A 166 -14.27 -1.30 2.26
CA ILE A 166 -13.59 -1.66 1.01
C ILE A 166 -12.27 -2.44 1.25
N GLY A 167 -12.06 -2.90 2.48
CA GLY A 167 -10.97 -3.81 2.84
C GLY A 167 -9.69 -3.14 3.37
N SER A 168 -9.61 -1.81 3.41
CA SER A 168 -8.42 -1.09 3.87
C SER A 168 -8.40 -0.87 5.38
N ILE A 169 -7.21 -0.58 5.92
CA ILE A 169 -6.99 -0.22 7.32
C ILE A 169 -6.76 1.30 7.41
N PRO A 170 -7.77 2.09 7.76
CA PRO A 170 -7.64 3.55 7.81
C PRO A 170 -6.77 3.99 8.98
N PHE A 171 -5.84 4.91 8.73
CA PHE A 171 -4.98 5.52 9.73
C PHE A 171 -4.93 7.03 9.53
N VAL A 172 -5.27 7.79 10.58
CA VAL A 172 -5.32 9.26 10.53
C VAL A 172 -4.05 9.85 11.10
N MET A 173 -3.45 10.80 10.39
CA MET A 173 -2.24 11.51 10.79
C MET A 173 -2.19 12.92 10.18
N SER A 174 -1.24 13.75 10.61
CA SER A 174 -1.02 15.05 9.96
C SER A 174 -0.28 14.89 8.61
N PRO A 175 -0.39 15.86 7.70
CA PRO A 175 0.37 15.84 6.45
C PRO A 175 1.89 15.78 6.65
N GLU A 176 2.39 16.44 7.70
CA GLU A 176 3.82 16.47 8.04
C GLU A 176 4.29 15.10 8.54
N GLU A 177 3.53 14.47 9.45
CA GLU A 177 3.82 13.10 9.92
C GLU A 177 3.76 12.10 8.78
N HIS A 178 2.78 12.25 7.88
CA HIS A 178 2.66 11.44 6.67
C HIS A 178 3.94 11.51 5.83
N ASP A 179 4.30 12.72 5.39
CA ASP A 179 5.39 12.92 4.45
C ASP A 179 6.76 12.53 5.05
N LYS A 180 6.95 12.74 6.36
CA LYS A 180 8.12 12.26 7.11
C LYS A 180 8.14 10.73 7.18
N SER A 181 7.01 10.10 7.49
CA SER A 181 6.90 8.64 7.64
C SER A 181 7.18 7.95 6.31
N VAL A 182 6.50 8.39 5.22
CA VAL A 182 6.72 7.77 3.90
C VAL A 182 8.11 8.06 3.33
N ALA A 183 8.73 9.19 3.70
CA ALA A 183 10.13 9.46 3.35
C ALA A 183 11.05 8.37 3.93
N CYS A 184 10.82 7.96 5.17
CA CYS A 184 11.61 6.94 5.86
C CYS A 184 11.31 5.51 5.37
N VAL A 185 10.03 5.13 5.31
CA VAL A 185 9.64 3.72 5.10
C VAL A 185 9.45 3.35 3.63
N SER A 186 9.39 4.33 2.72
CA SER A 186 9.14 4.11 1.30
C SER A 186 10.16 4.83 0.41
N HIS A 187 10.28 6.17 0.52
CA HIS A 187 11.02 6.94 -0.45
C HIS A 187 12.54 6.71 -0.35
N LEU A 188 13.11 6.77 0.84
CA LEU A 188 14.52 6.47 1.05
C LEU A 188 14.88 5.02 0.64
N PRO A 189 14.14 3.99 1.01
CA PRO A 189 14.39 2.62 0.53
C PRO A 189 14.45 2.50 -1.00
N HIS A 190 13.57 3.17 -1.74
CA HIS A 190 13.61 3.14 -3.20
C HIS A 190 14.84 3.85 -3.77
N LEU A 191 15.24 4.99 -3.18
CA LEU A 191 16.46 5.70 -3.59
C LEU A 191 17.71 4.87 -3.30
N ILE A 192 17.76 4.19 -2.15
CA ILE A 192 18.84 3.25 -1.80
C ILE A 192 18.88 2.10 -2.80
N ALA A 193 17.75 1.46 -3.08
CA ALA A 193 17.68 0.36 -4.05
C ALA A 193 18.19 0.79 -5.45
N ALA A 194 17.75 1.96 -5.93
CA ALA A 194 18.19 2.51 -7.19
C ALA A 194 19.70 2.83 -7.20
N SER A 195 20.22 3.42 -6.08
CA SER A 195 21.64 3.74 -5.95
C SER A 195 22.52 2.49 -5.87
N LEU A 196 22.06 1.41 -5.21
CA LEU A 196 22.78 0.13 -5.17
C LEU A 196 22.90 -0.50 -6.57
N VAL A 197 21.83 -0.46 -7.37
CA VAL A 197 21.86 -0.97 -8.75
C VAL A 197 22.78 -0.10 -9.61
N LYS A 198 22.76 1.21 -9.43
CA LYS A 198 23.65 2.15 -10.11
C LYS A 198 25.12 1.88 -9.75
N LEU A 199 25.43 1.74 -8.47
CA LEU A 199 26.77 1.41 -7.97
C LEU A 199 27.27 0.09 -8.59
N LEU A 200 26.46 -0.95 -8.54
CA LEU A 200 26.80 -2.24 -9.17
C LEU A 200 27.15 -2.05 -10.65
N LYS A 201 26.35 -1.26 -11.38
CA LYS A 201 26.60 -1.01 -12.82
C LYS A 201 27.91 -0.26 -13.07
N GLU A 202 28.27 0.68 -12.20
CA GLU A 202 29.49 1.48 -12.33
C GLU A 202 30.75 0.68 -11.99
N GLU A 203 30.68 -0.25 -11.02
CA GLU A 203 31.83 -1.07 -10.59
C GLU A 203 32.01 -2.37 -11.42
N ASP A 204 31.01 -2.79 -12.17
CA ASP A 204 31.01 -4.10 -12.85
C ASP A 204 31.57 -4.03 -14.28
N GLU A 205 32.85 -3.70 -14.44
CA GLU A 205 33.51 -3.60 -15.75
C GLU A 205 33.46 -4.91 -16.57
N LYS A 206 33.46 -6.08 -15.90
CA LYS A 206 33.58 -7.41 -16.55
C LYS A 206 32.29 -8.21 -16.58
N GLY A 207 31.18 -7.70 -16.04
CA GLY A 207 29.92 -8.39 -15.91
C GLY A 207 29.92 -9.53 -14.86
N THR A 208 30.95 -9.60 -14.03
CA THR A 208 31.10 -10.63 -13.01
C THR A 208 30.18 -10.38 -11.84
N MET A 209 30.13 -9.14 -11.34
CA MET A 209 29.30 -8.77 -10.20
C MET A 209 27.81 -8.95 -10.50
N LYS A 210 27.37 -8.62 -11.71
CA LYS A 210 26.00 -8.85 -12.18
C LYS A 210 25.64 -10.34 -12.15
N LYS A 211 26.56 -11.24 -12.46
CA LYS A 211 26.34 -12.71 -12.39
C LYS A 211 26.25 -13.19 -10.95
N LEU A 212 27.01 -12.56 -10.03
CA LEU A 212 27.02 -12.89 -8.62
C LEU A 212 25.89 -12.24 -7.81
N ALA A 213 25.19 -11.27 -8.39
CA ALA A 213 24.03 -10.62 -7.78
C ALA A 213 22.88 -11.63 -7.63
N ALA A 214 22.86 -12.31 -6.48
CA ALA A 214 21.95 -13.39 -6.13
C ALA A 214 20.78 -12.86 -5.23
N GLY A 215 20.09 -13.76 -4.55
CA GLY A 215 18.84 -13.51 -3.82
C GLY A 215 18.81 -12.21 -3.01
N GLY A 216 19.73 -12.03 -2.03
CA GLY A 216 19.72 -10.84 -1.18
C GLY A 216 19.82 -9.52 -1.93
N PHE A 217 20.71 -9.43 -2.95
CA PHE A 217 20.80 -8.22 -3.78
C PHE A 217 19.53 -7.99 -4.62
N LYS A 218 18.96 -9.07 -5.20
CA LYS A 218 17.72 -9.00 -5.99
C LYS A 218 16.53 -8.59 -5.13
N ASP A 219 16.45 -9.10 -3.90
CA ASP A 219 15.36 -8.78 -2.98
C ASP A 219 15.38 -7.29 -2.60
N ILE A 220 16.55 -6.76 -2.18
CA ILE A 220 16.70 -5.35 -1.82
C ILE A 220 16.50 -4.43 -3.04
N SER A 221 17.01 -4.82 -4.21
CA SER A 221 16.98 -3.99 -5.41
C SER A 221 15.71 -4.12 -6.25
N ARG A 222 14.77 -5.01 -5.91
CA ARG A 222 13.53 -5.26 -6.67
C ARG A 222 12.77 -3.97 -6.97
N ILE A 223 12.66 -3.09 -5.97
CA ILE A 223 11.92 -1.82 -6.07
C ILE A 223 12.63 -0.76 -6.93
N ALA A 224 13.88 -0.97 -7.32
CA ALA A 224 14.61 -0.07 -8.23
C ALA A 224 14.02 -0.01 -9.66
N SER A 225 13.17 -0.99 -10.03
CA SER A 225 12.51 -1.05 -11.34
C SER A 225 11.19 -0.27 -11.42
N SER A 226 10.93 0.62 -10.48
CA SER A 226 9.73 1.45 -10.42
C SER A 226 9.72 2.55 -11.50
N SER A 227 8.54 3.13 -11.77
CA SER A 227 8.34 4.16 -12.80
C SER A 227 9.20 5.40 -12.59
N PRO A 228 10.07 5.80 -13.54
CA PRO A 228 10.92 6.98 -13.39
C PRO A 228 10.13 8.28 -13.23
N ILE A 229 9.03 8.44 -13.96
CA ILE A 229 8.20 9.65 -13.92
C ILE A 229 7.52 9.78 -12.55
N MET A 230 6.97 8.70 -12.03
CA MET A 230 6.34 8.68 -10.70
C MET A 230 7.37 9.05 -9.62
N TRP A 231 8.55 8.44 -9.65
CA TRP A 231 9.60 8.69 -8.65
C TRP A 231 10.19 10.08 -8.74
N GLN A 232 10.33 10.65 -9.96
CA GLN A 232 10.68 12.05 -10.13
C GLN A 232 9.69 12.96 -9.39
N GLN A 233 8.38 12.73 -9.56
CA GLN A 233 7.35 13.54 -8.90
C GLN A 233 7.37 13.36 -7.38
N ILE A 234 7.50 12.14 -6.88
CA ILE A 234 7.60 11.85 -5.44
C ILE A 234 8.79 12.56 -4.83
N CYS A 235 9.98 12.44 -5.44
CA CYS A 235 11.18 13.09 -4.92
C CYS A 235 11.08 14.61 -4.88
N LEU A 236 10.41 15.21 -5.84
CA LEU A 236 10.24 16.67 -5.89
C LEU A 236 9.13 17.15 -4.95
N SER A 237 8.04 16.41 -4.82
CA SER A 237 6.91 16.80 -3.96
C SER A 237 7.15 16.52 -2.47
N ASN A 238 8.05 15.60 -2.11
CA ASN A 238 8.46 15.30 -0.73
C ASN A 238 9.95 15.65 -0.46
N LYS A 239 10.44 16.70 -1.10
CA LYS A 239 11.86 17.06 -1.15
C LYS A 239 12.50 17.19 0.22
N GLU A 240 11.96 18.03 1.11
CA GLU A 240 12.57 18.33 2.40
C GLU A 240 12.66 17.10 3.31
N PRO A 241 11.58 16.30 3.54
CA PRO A 241 11.66 15.06 4.29
C PRO A 241 12.64 14.03 3.72
N ILE A 242 12.69 13.89 2.38
CA ILE A 242 13.63 12.98 1.73
C ILE A 242 15.08 13.43 1.97
N LEU A 243 15.38 14.71 1.80
CA LEU A 243 16.74 15.24 2.04
C LEU A 243 17.18 15.04 3.48
N GLN A 244 16.29 15.22 4.45
CA GLN A 244 16.57 14.95 5.86
C GLN A 244 16.87 13.45 6.09
N MET A 245 16.10 12.54 5.48
CA MET A 245 16.35 11.11 5.61
C MET A 245 17.65 10.69 4.94
N ILE A 246 18.00 11.29 3.79
CA ILE A 246 19.28 11.04 3.11
C ILE A 246 20.45 11.48 4.00
N ALA A 247 20.40 12.70 4.57
CA ALA A 247 21.44 13.19 5.44
C ALA A 247 21.67 12.26 6.64
N HIS A 248 20.58 11.87 7.31
CA HIS A 248 20.66 10.94 8.45
C HIS A 248 21.20 9.56 8.04
N TYR A 249 20.83 9.06 6.87
CA TYR A 249 21.37 7.81 6.35
C TYR A 249 22.87 7.90 6.00
N GLN A 250 23.31 9.05 5.50
CA GLN A 250 24.74 9.30 5.26
C GLN A 250 25.54 9.31 6.57
N ASP A 251 25.00 9.92 7.64
CA ASP A 251 25.65 9.90 8.95
C ASP A 251 25.82 8.46 9.46
N LEU A 252 24.78 7.62 9.36
CA LEU A 252 24.85 6.20 9.71
C LEU A 252 25.90 5.44 8.88
N LEU A 253 26.01 5.73 7.59
CA LEU A 253 27.04 5.11 6.74
C LEU A 253 28.46 5.53 7.13
N GLU A 254 28.67 6.79 7.53
CA GLU A 254 29.97 7.23 8.02
C GLU A 254 30.32 6.60 9.38
N GLU A 255 29.36 6.39 10.27
CA GLU A 255 29.57 5.65 11.52
C GLU A 255 29.98 4.19 11.26
N ILE A 256 29.30 3.50 10.34
CA ILE A 256 29.64 2.14 9.92
C ILE A 256 31.06 2.09 9.34
N LYS A 257 31.37 3.01 8.46
CA LYS A 257 32.69 3.12 7.83
C LYS A 257 33.79 3.34 8.89
N ALA A 258 33.58 4.27 9.84
CA ALA A 258 34.53 4.52 10.93
C ALA A 258 34.78 3.29 11.80
N SER A 259 33.72 2.50 12.09
CA SER A 259 33.87 1.25 12.87
C SER A 259 34.67 0.19 12.10
N ILE A 260 34.50 0.13 10.77
CA ILE A 260 35.28 -0.79 9.92
C ILE A 260 36.75 -0.33 9.84
N GLU A 261 37.01 0.97 9.62
CA GLU A 261 38.37 1.54 9.55
C GLU A 261 39.18 1.33 10.84
N LYS A 262 38.50 1.40 11.99
CA LYS A 262 39.13 1.17 13.31
C LYS A 262 39.20 -0.30 13.71
N GLU A 263 38.67 -1.20 12.88
CA GLU A 263 38.58 -2.63 13.19
C GLU A 263 37.86 -2.89 14.53
N GLU A 264 36.72 -2.21 14.79
CA GLU A 264 35.92 -2.30 16.01
C GLU A 264 34.84 -3.42 15.89
N PRO A 265 35.11 -4.68 16.27
CA PRO A 265 34.18 -5.77 16.04
C PRO A 265 32.90 -5.64 16.87
N GLN A 266 32.96 -5.03 18.06
CA GLN A 266 31.83 -4.81 18.94
C GLN A 266 30.83 -3.81 18.32
N GLY A 267 31.30 -2.70 17.75
CA GLY A 267 30.45 -1.69 17.08
C GLY A 267 29.69 -2.28 15.89
N ILE A 268 30.40 -3.10 15.10
CA ILE A 268 29.78 -3.77 13.95
C ILE A 268 28.74 -4.80 14.42
N ALA A 269 29.06 -5.61 15.43
CA ALA A 269 28.14 -6.61 15.96
C ALA A 269 26.88 -5.96 16.56
N GLU A 270 27.04 -4.85 17.27
CA GLU A 270 25.94 -4.10 17.88
C GLU A 270 24.96 -3.56 16.84
N LEU A 271 25.46 -2.97 15.74
CA LEU A 271 24.61 -2.53 14.63
C LEU A 271 23.68 -3.65 14.13
N PHE A 272 24.23 -4.85 13.87
CA PHE A 272 23.42 -5.95 13.37
C PHE A 272 22.47 -6.49 14.44
N ARG A 273 22.87 -6.51 15.70
CA ARG A 273 22.02 -6.95 16.82
C ARG A 273 20.82 -6.03 16.98
N GLU A 274 21.02 -4.71 17.10
CA GLU A 274 19.95 -3.74 17.30
C GLU A 274 19.00 -3.69 16.09
N SER A 275 19.56 -3.69 14.89
CA SER A 275 18.76 -3.71 13.66
C SER A 275 17.93 -4.99 13.56
N GLY A 276 18.51 -6.14 13.92
CA GLY A 276 17.83 -7.43 13.93
C GLY A 276 16.71 -7.48 14.95
N GLU A 277 16.96 -7.02 16.19
CA GLU A 277 15.95 -6.95 17.25
C GLU A 277 14.77 -6.05 16.83
N TYR A 278 15.06 -4.85 16.32
CA TYR A 278 14.02 -3.94 15.85
C TYR A 278 13.24 -4.51 14.66
N ARG A 279 13.94 -5.10 13.67
CA ARG A 279 13.31 -5.76 12.52
C ARG A 279 12.36 -6.88 12.96
N ASN A 280 12.76 -7.68 13.95
CA ASN A 280 11.95 -8.76 14.48
C ASN A 280 10.76 -8.27 15.32
N SER A 281 10.85 -7.06 15.90
CA SER A 281 9.74 -6.42 16.61
C SER A 281 8.69 -5.84 15.65
N MET A 282 9.04 -5.62 14.37
CA MET A 282 8.05 -5.25 13.39
C MET A 282 7.10 -6.41 13.18
N ASP A 283 5.86 -6.23 13.59
CA ASP A 283 4.83 -7.24 13.44
C ASP A 283 4.76 -7.72 11.99
N SER A 284 4.91 -9.00 11.77
CA SER A 284 4.65 -9.63 10.47
C SER A 284 3.19 -9.42 10.01
N SER A 285 2.34 -9.03 10.93
CA SER A 285 0.95 -8.64 10.73
C SER A 285 0.75 -7.24 10.10
N ALA A 286 1.75 -6.34 10.20
CA ALA A 286 1.67 -5.00 9.63
C ALA A 286 1.87 -4.97 8.10
N GLN A 287 2.28 -6.07 7.47
CA GLN A 287 2.52 -6.14 6.03
C GLN A 287 1.35 -6.77 5.26
N GLY A 288 0.14 -6.21 5.37
CA GLY A 288 -0.97 -6.66 4.51
C GLY A 288 -1.42 -8.12 4.71
N LEU A 289 -0.80 -8.83 5.65
CA LEU A 289 -1.31 -10.09 6.17
C LEU A 289 -2.44 -9.75 7.12
N ILE A 290 -3.59 -10.26 6.82
CA ILE A 290 -4.79 -10.19 7.65
C ILE A 290 -4.36 -10.51 9.08
N HIS A 291 -4.40 -9.52 10.00
CA HIS A 291 -4.57 -9.82 11.40
C HIS A 291 -5.85 -10.61 11.50
N SER A 292 -5.74 -11.89 11.36
CA SER A 292 -6.78 -12.74 11.82
C SER A 292 -6.50 -12.91 13.31
N GLU A 293 -7.36 -12.32 14.12
CA GLU A 293 -7.53 -12.64 15.53
C GLU A 293 -7.52 -14.16 15.72
N TYR A 294 -7.68 -14.90 14.61
CA TYR A 294 -7.81 -16.33 14.49
C TYR A 294 -6.79 -16.90 13.49
N ALA A 295 -5.54 -17.11 13.93
CA ALA A 295 -4.49 -17.73 13.12
C ALA A 295 -3.80 -18.87 13.88
N ILE A 296 -3.28 -19.84 13.13
CA ILE A 296 -2.44 -20.92 13.63
C ILE A 296 -1.13 -20.95 12.83
N SER A 297 -0.06 -21.35 13.50
CA SER A 297 1.25 -21.58 12.87
C SER A 297 1.62 -23.04 13.03
N LEU A 298 1.95 -23.69 11.91
CA LEU A 298 2.26 -25.13 11.87
C LEU A 298 3.70 -25.33 11.41
N HIS A 299 4.43 -26.21 12.06
CA HIS A 299 5.68 -26.73 11.52
C HIS A 299 5.40 -27.78 10.47
N VAL A 300 5.75 -27.50 9.22
CA VAL A 300 5.51 -28.41 8.10
C VAL A 300 6.80 -28.68 7.37
N GLN A 301 7.15 -29.96 7.21
CA GLN A 301 8.28 -30.36 6.36
C GLN A 301 7.97 -30.04 4.90
N ASP A 302 8.95 -29.50 4.19
CA ASP A 302 8.82 -29.17 2.78
C ASP A 302 8.88 -30.46 1.93
N HIS A 303 7.71 -30.97 1.59
CA HIS A 303 7.56 -32.07 0.66
C HIS A 303 6.35 -31.88 -0.26
N PRO A 304 6.35 -32.46 -1.47
CA PRO A 304 5.21 -32.38 -2.37
C PRO A 304 3.91 -32.86 -1.72
N GLY A 305 2.87 -32.01 -1.75
CA GLY A 305 1.56 -32.32 -1.18
C GLY A 305 1.32 -31.90 0.28
N ALA A 306 2.32 -31.38 0.99
CA ALA A 306 2.17 -30.97 2.38
C ALA A 306 1.02 -29.97 2.60
N ILE A 307 0.97 -28.89 1.79
CA ILE A 307 -0.12 -27.91 1.83
C ILE A 307 -1.44 -28.51 1.40
N SER A 308 -1.42 -29.39 0.39
CA SER A 308 -2.62 -30.04 -0.13
C SER A 308 -3.30 -30.92 0.92
N ILE A 309 -2.54 -31.65 1.72
CA ILE A 309 -3.05 -32.49 2.81
C ILE A 309 -3.78 -31.60 3.85
N ILE A 310 -3.14 -30.52 4.28
CA ILE A 310 -3.72 -29.60 5.28
C ILE A 310 -5.00 -28.96 4.75
N SER A 311 -4.96 -28.42 3.53
CA SER A 311 -6.14 -27.80 2.91
C SER A 311 -7.28 -28.79 2.69
N THR A 312 -6.98 -30.05 2.34
CA THR A 312 -7.98 -31.11 2.19
C THR A 312 -8.63 -31.47 3.52
N ILE A 313 -7.84 -31.59 4.60
CA ILE A 313 -8.38 -31.84 5.95
C ILE A 313 -9.37 -30.74 6.35
N LEU A 314 -8.98 -29.47 6.19
CA LEU A 314 -9.82 -28.34 6.56
C LEU A 314 -11.08 -28.26 5.66
N ALA A 315 -10.91 -28.37 4.35
CA ALA A 315 -12.03 -28.32 3.39
C ALA A 315 -13.03 -29.46 3.61
N SER A 316 -12.57 -30.68 3.87
CA SER A 316 -13.43 -31.83 4.14
C SER A 316 -14.28 -31.70 5.42
N ASN A 317 -13.90 -30.77 6.29
CA ASN A 317 -14.63 -30.45 7.52
C ASN A 317 -15.29 -29.07 7.46
N MET A 318 -15.48 -28.50 6.26
CA MET A 318 -16.13 -27.21 6.01
C MET A 318 -15.49 -26.02 6.72
N VAL A 319 -14.18 -26.12 7.03
CA VAL A 319 -13.41 -25.02 7.63
C VAL A 319 -12.81 -24.16 6.51
N SER A 320 -13.20 -22.89 6.44
CA SER A 320 -12.75 -21.96 5.41
C SER A 320 -11.42 -21.31 5.80
N ILE A 321 -10.41 -21.43 4.92
CA ILE A 321 -9.14 -20.74 5.05
C ILE A 321 -9.30 -19.31 4.53
N ARG A 322 -8.97 -18.32 5.34
CA ARG A 322 -8.95 -16.92 4.95
C ARG A 322 -7.66 -16.53 4.24
N ASN A 323 -6.53 -16.96 4.79
CA ASN A 323 -5.20 -16.75 4.20
C ASN A 323 -4.27 -17.89 4.58
N LEU A 324 -3.25 -18.11 3.74
CA LEU A 324 -2.22 -19.12 3.93
C LEU A 324 -0.88 -18.54 3.50
N GLY A 325 0.07 -18.49 4.43
CA GLY A 325 1.41 -17.98 4.21
C GLY A 325 2.48 -18.96 4.65
N ILE A 326 3.62 -18.98 3.97
CA ILE A 326 4.77 -19.80 4.34
C ILE A 326 5.90 -18.86 4.77
N ASN A 327 6.31 -18.97 6.03
CA ASN A 327 7.50 -18.31 6.53
C ASN A 327 8.68 -19.28 6.41
N HIS A 328 9.53 -19.08 5.41
CA HIS A 328 10.73 -19.88 5.23
C HIS A 328 11.81 -19.52 6.24
N ASN A 329 12.21 -20.48 7.06
CA ASN A 329 13.48 -20.44 7.74
C ASN A 329 14.51 -21.20 6.89
N ARG A 330 15.34 -20.48 6.11
CA ARG A 330 16.28 -21.05 5.13
C ARG A 330 17.36 -21.95 5.76
N GLU A 331 17.56 -21.88 7.07
CA GLU A 331 18.66 -22.59 7.74
C GLU A 331 18.37 -24.04 8.14
N LYS A 332 17.10 -24.49 8.11
CA LYS A 332 16.73 -25.83 8.59
C LYS A 332 15.85 -26.69 7.69
N GLY A 333 15.48 -26.21 6.48
CA GLY A 333 14.57 -26.98 5.61
C GLY A 333 13.16 -27.17 6.18
N GLU A 334 12.81 -26.45 7.24
CA GLU A 334 11.50 -26.44 7.87
C GLU A 334 10.84 -25.10 7.64
N GLY A 335 9.59 -25.10 7.13
CA GLY A 335 8.78 -23.90 6.95
C GLY A 335 7.66 -23.83 8.00
N ALA A 336 7.46 -22.66 8.60
CA ALA A 336 6.25 -22.42 9.36
C ALA A 336 5.12 -22.04 8.40
N LEU A 337 4.09 -22.88 8.31
CA LEU A 337 2.86 -22.59 7.56
C LEU A 337 1.90 -21.84 8.48
N GLN A 338 1.61 -20.59 8.14
CA GLN A 338 0.63 -19.79 8.87
C GLN A 338 -0.72 -19.85 8.13
N ILE A 339 -1.77 -20.21 8.85
CA ILE A 339 -3.13 -20.28 8.32
C ILE A 339 -4.02 -19.37 9.13
N SER A 340 -4.75 -18.48 8.45
CA SER A 340 -5.73 -17.57 9.06
C SER A 340 -7.16 -17.98 8.71
N PHE A 341 -8.08 -17.71 9.62
CA PHE A 341 -9.49 -18.07 9.51
C PHE A 341 -10.40 -16.84 9.62
N TYR A 342 -11.64 -16.98 9.17
CA TYR A 342 -12.64 -15.91 9.24
C TYR A 342 -13.24 -15.76 10.64
N THR A 343 -13.30 -16.84 11.43
CA THR A 343 -13.92 -16.87 12.76
C THR A 343 -13.05 -17.61 13.77
N GLY A 344 -13.26 -17.32 15.06
CA GLY A 344 -12.62 -18.07 16.15
C GLY A 344 -13.05 -19.52 16.22
N GLU A 345 -14.29 -19.82 15.82
CA GLU A 345 -14.81 -21.18 15.77
C GLU A 345 -14.08 -22.01 14.71
N ASP A 346 -13.84 -21.45 13.51
CA ASP A 346 -13.05 -22.07 12.46
C ASP A 346 -11.61 -22.32 12.91
N CYS A 347 -11.00 -21.37 13.60
CA CYS A 347 -9.64 -21.50 14.13
C CYS A 347 -9.52 -22.63 15.17
N GLU A 348 -10.41 -22.69 16.13
CA GLU A 348 -10.43 -23.75 17.15
C GLU A 348 -10.78 -25.13 16.56
N MET A 349 -11.68 -25.17 15.57
CA MET A 349 -11.97 -26.40 14.83
C MET A 349 -10.75 -26.87 14.05
N ALA A 350 -10.05 -25.95 13.36
CA ALA A 350 -8.83 -26.26 12.62
C ALA A 350 -7.73 -26.82 13.52
N LYS A 351 -7.48 -26.21 14.71
CA LYS A 351 -6.54 -26.73 15.70
C LYS A 351 -6.87 -28.17 16.08
N LYS A 352 -8.11 -28.46 16.45
CA LYS A 352 -8.54 -29.80 16.84
C LYS A 352 -8.35 -30.81 15.73
N LEU A 353 -8.75 -30.46 14.49
CA LEU A 353 -8.62 -31.33 13.33
C LEU A 353 -7.16 -31.63 13.02
N LEU A 354 -6.33 -30.58 12.87
CA LEU A 354 -4.94 -30.75 12.48
C LEU A 354 -4.13 -31.48 13.55
N HIS A 355 -4.39 -31.22 14.83
CA HIS A 355 -3.80 -32.00 15.93
C HIS A 355 -4.16 -33.49 15.86
N LYS A 356 -5.42 -33.82 15.53
CA LYS A 356 -5.88 -35.22 15.33
C LYS A 356 -5.11 -35.94 14.22
N TYR A 357 -4.66 -35.21 13.20
CA TYR A 357 -3.87 -35.75 12.10
C TYR A 357 -2.35 -35.65 12.33
N GLY A 358 -1.92 -35.28 13.55
CA GLY A 358 -0.51 -35.32 13.96
C GLY A 358 0.29 -34.05 13.65
N PHE A 359 -0.36 -32.95 13.26
CA PHE A 359 0.31 -31.67 13.09
C PHE A 359 0.59 -31.02 14.45
N ILE A 360 1.78 -30.38 14.57
CA ILE A 360 2.25 -29.70 15.77
C ILE A 360 2.21 -28.19 15.52
N PHE A 361 1.73 -27.46 16.53
CA PHE A 361 1.60 -25.98 16.49
C PHE A 361 2.77 -25.31 17.19
#